data_baede0fe7eab51dd9b5a99bcc7a41ff2
#
_entry.id   baede0fe7eab51dd9b5a99bcc7a41ff2
#
_cell.length_a   1.000
_cell.length_b   1.000
_cell.length_c   1.000
_cell.angle_alpha   90.00
_cell.angle_beta   90.00
_cell.angle_gamma   90.00
#
_symmetry.space_group_name_H-M   'P 1'
#
loop_
_entity.id
_entity.type
_entity.pdbx_description
1 polymer ?
#
loop_
_entity_poly.entity_id
_entity_poly.type
_entity_poly.pdbx_seq_one_letter_code
_entity_poly.pdbx_strand_id
1 'polypeptide(L)'
;MLLLQGLPTFLVALLLWLGLAYGIHRLAHWPARWNRLQRWHASHHSPQYFRRTQRLRWHHLLLCFGSPAETLDIWVTLTLPALLICLIWPTQGLVLFAFHYIYEILCSDARLDHNPGLQGPLTRVFAWGDYHLRHHSNPSCNYGLILTLWDRLFATAS
;
A
#
# COMPACT_ATOMS: atom_id res chain seq x y z
N MET A 1 -22.36 16.23 -16.59
CA MET A 1 -21.34 17.29 -16.63
C MET A 1 -20.51 17.37 -15.35
N LEU A 2 -21.08 17.32 -14.17
CA LEU A 2 -20.34 17.34 -12.88
C LEU A 2 -19.33 16.19 -12.69
N LEU A 3 -19.65 14.98 -13.15
CA LEU A 3 -18.76 13.81 -13.03
C LEU A 3 -17.46 13.94 -13.85
N LEU A 4 -17.51 14.58 -15.02
CA LEU A 4 -16.33 14.77 -15.88
C LEU A 4 -15.39 15.87 -15.35
N GLN A 5 -15.90 16.86 -14.64
CA GLN A 5 -15.08 17.91 -14.03
C GLN A 5 -14.30 17.43 -12.81
N GLY A 6 -14.78 16.37 -12.13
CA GLY A 6 -14.07 15.76 -10.99
C GLY A 6 -12.97 14.77 -11.36
N LEU A 7 -12.95 14.27 -12.61
CA LEU A 7 -12.01 13.24 -13.01
C LEU A 7 -10.53 13.67 -12.98
N PRO A 8 -10.13 14.85 -13.51
CA PRO A 8 -8.75 15.30 -13.42
C PRO A 8 -8.29 15.44 -11.96
N THR A 9 -9.10 16.05 -11.11
CA THR A 9 -8.80 16.19 -9.68
C THR A 9 -8.69 14.86 -8.99
N PHE A 10 -9.55 13.89 -9.33
CA PHE A 10 -9.47 12.54 -8.79
C PHE A 10 -8.18 11.83 -9.21
N LEU A 11 -7.78 11.95 -10.47
CA LEU A 11 -6.52 11.36 -10.95
C LEU A 11 -5.30 11.99 -10.25
N VAL A 12 -5.29 13.30 -10.06
CA VAL A 12 -4.23 13.99 -9.30
C VAL A 12 -4.22 13.50 -7.85
N ALA A 13 -5.37 13.41 -7.19
CA ALA A 13 -5.50 12.92 -5.82
C ALA A 13 -5.02 11.46 -5.69
N LEU A 14 -5.39 10.60 -6.63
CA LEU A 14 -4.94 9.19 -6.69
C LEU A 14 -3.42 9.10 -6.85
N LEU A 15 -2.86 9.83 -7.81
CA LEU A 15 -1.42 9.83 -8.04
C LEU A 15 -0.67 10.37 -6.81
N LEU A 16 -1.15 11.44 -6.20
CA LEU A 16 -0.53 12.00 -5.00
C LEU A 16 -0.58 11.02 -3.83
N TRP A 17 -1.73 10.38 -3.58
CA TRP A 17 -1.88 9.35 -2.55
C TRP A 17 -0.89 8.20 -2.74
N LEU A 18 -0.86 7.61 -3.94
CA LEU A 18 0.04 6.49 -4.25
C LEU A 18 1.51 6.91 -4.27
N GLY A 19 1.81 8.16 -4.65
CA GLY A 19 3.17 8.70 -4.60
C GLY A 19 3.66 8.89 -3.16
N LEU A 20 2.80 9.37 -2.27
CA LEU A 20 3.09 9.45 -0.83
C LEU A 20 3.31 8.06 -0.25
N ALA A 21 2.42 7.11 -0.54
CA ALA A 21 2.55 5.72 -0.10
C ALA A 21 3.87 5.09 -0.56
N TYR A 22 4.21 5.25 -1.84
CA TYR A 22 5.50 4.83 -2.41
C TYR A 22 6.69 5.45 -1.67
N GLY A 23 6.66 6.77 -1.47
CA GLY A 23 7.75 7.49 -0.79
C GLY A 23 7.94 7.06 0.65
N ILE A 24 6.86 6.87 1.40
CA ILE A 24 6.87 6.39 2.79
C ILE A 24 7.37 4.96 2.84
N HIS A 25 6.90 4.08 1.95
CA HIS A 25 7.35 2.70 1.87
C HIS A 25 8.84 2.60 1.54
N ARG A 26 9.31 3.36 0.55
CA ARG A 26 10.74 3.46 0.24
C ARG A 26 11.57 3.97 1.44
N LEU A 27 11.06 4.97 2.16
CA LEU A 27 11.69 5.47 3.38
C LEU A 27 11.71 4.42 4.50
N ALA A 28 10.69 3.57 4.59
CA ALA A 28 10.63 2.46 5.55
C ALA A 28 11.78 1.46 5.36
N HIS A 29 12.33 1.36 4.16
CA HIS A 29 13.53 0.55 3.88
C HIS A 29 14.86 1.26 4.10
N TRP A 30 14.85 2.55 4.47
CA TRP A 30 16.09 3.28 4.75
C TRP A 30 16.71 2.83 6.08
N PRO A 31 17.97 2.30 6.08
CA PRO A 31 18.61 1.75 7.27
C PRO A 31 19.17 2.87 8.16
N ALA A 32 18.32 3.43 9.02
CA ALA A 32 18.74 4.46 9.97
C ALA A 32 18.19 4.17 11.37
N ARG A 33 18.99 4.35 12.41
CA ARG A 33 18.60 4.07 13.80
C ARG A 33 17.39 4.87 14.27
N TRP A 34 17.17 6.06 13.74
CA TRP A 34 16.02 6.93 14.04
C TRP A 34 14.76 6.54 13.25
N ASN A 35 14.90 5.70 12.20
CA ASN A 35 13.79 5.36 11.32
C ASN A 35 12.81 4.39 12.00
N ARG A 36 11.74 4.94 12.58
CA ARG A 36 10.68 4.13 13.19
C ARG A 36 9.84 3.39 12.14
N LEU A 37 9.71 3.95 10.92
CA LEU A 37 9.00 3.29 9.82
C LEU A 37 9.63 1.94 9.51
N GLN A 38 10.95 1.84 9.48
CA GLN A 38 11.67 0.60 9.26
C GLN A 38 11.29 -0.48 10.28
N ARG A 39 11.13 -0.10 11.56
CA ARG A 39 10.76 -1.05 12.61
C ARG A 39 9.35 -1.56 12.47
N TRP A 40 8.41 -0.70 12.05
CA TRP A 40 7.03 -1.10 11.82
C TRP A 40 6.92 -1.97 10.59
N HIS A 41 7.52 -1.55 9.49
CA HIS A 41 7.50 -2.25 8.21
C HIS A 41 8.24 -3.60 8.26
N ALA A 42 9.30 -3.75 9.06
CA ALA A 42 9.99 -5.02 9.27
C ALA A 42 9.07 -6.14 9.78
N SER A 43 7.96 -5.83 10.46
CA SER A 43 6.98 -6.83 10.86
C SER A 43 6.26 -7.45 9.66
N HIS A 44 6.00 -6.66 8.62
CA HIS A 44 5.42 -7.09 7.36
C HIS A 44 6.35 -8.02 6.57
N HIS A 45 7.66 -7.82 6.62
CA HIS A 45 8.67 -8.70 6.02
C HIS A 45 9.01 -9.95 6.85
N SER A 46 8.36 -10.15 7.99
CA SER A 46 8.69 -11.27 8.87
C SER A 46 8.15 -12.61 8.34
N PRO A 47 8.87 -13.75 8.56
CA PRO A 47 8.36 -15.06 8.19
C PRO A 47 7.03 -15.42 8.87
N GLN A 48 6.76 -14.86 10.06
CA GLN A 48 5.52 -15.05 10.79
C GLN A 48 4.32 -14.43 10.08
N TYR A 49 4.54 -13.30 9.37
CA TYR A 49 3.51 -12.66 8.57
C TYR A 49 2.98 -13.62 7.49
N PHE A 50 3.85 -14.26 6.72
CA PHE A 50 3.49 -15.18 5.63
C PHE A 50 2.85 -16.50 6.10
N ARG A 51 3.05 -16.88 7.37
CA ARG A 51 2.49 -18.12 7.92
C ARG A 51 1.09 -17.96 8.49
N ARG A 52 0.55 -16.74 8.53
CA ARG A 52 -0.77 -16.51 9.08
C ARG A 52 -1.86 -16.95 8.13
N THR A 53 -2.82 -17.70 8.67
CA THR A 53 -4.11 -17.87 8.01
C THR A 53 -4.92 -16.61 8.23
N GLN A 54 -5.06 -15.83 7.18
CA GLN A 54 -5.80 -14.56 7.28
C GLN A 54 -7.30 -14.83 7.28
N ARG A 55 -7.87 -14.86 8.48
CA ARG A 55 -9.31 -14.81 8.67
C ARG A 55 -9.70 -13.39 9.06
N LEU A 56 -10.75 -12.87 8.42
CA LEU A 56 -11.32 -11.59 8.79
C LEU A 56 -11.74 -11.62 10.27
N ARG A 57 -11.26 -10.65 11.05
CA ARG A 57 -11.59 -10.45 12.46
C ARG A 57 -12.22 -9.07 12.62
N TRP A 58 -13.03 -8.89 13.68
CA TRP A 58 -13.72 -7.62 13.93
C TRP A 58 -12.78 -6.40 14.02
N HIS A 59 -11.58 -6.57 14.59
CA HIS A 59 -10.62 -5.47 14.70
C HIS A 59 -10.03 -5.03 13.34
N HIS A 60 -10.08 -5.87 12.31
CA HIS A 60 -9.71 -5.46 10.95
C HIS A 60 -10.66 -4.39 10.42
N LEU A 61 -11.95 -4.40 10.85
CA LEU A 61 -12.90 -3.32 10.50
C LEU A 61 -12.49 -1.95 11.06
N LEU A 62 -11.61 -1.93 12.05
CA LEU A 62 -11.00 -0.72 12.60
C LEU A 62 -9.60 -0.44 12.00
N LEU A 63 -9.24 -1.10 10.90
CA LEU A 63 -7.91 -1.07 10.30
C LEU A 63 -6.80 -1.42 11.30
N CYS A 64 -7.11 -2.31 12.25
CA CYS A 64 -6.16 -2.84 13.22
C CYS A 64 -5.79 -4.27 12.82
N PHE A 65 -4.54 -4.46 12.41
CA PHE A 65 -4.03 -5.73 11.90
C PHE A 65 -3.02 -6.34 12.85
N GLY A 66 -2.90 -7.64 12.84
CA GLY A 66 -1.92 -8.50 13.50
C GLY A 66 -1.27 -7.96 14.77
N SER A 67 -0.24 -7.15 14.63
CA SER A 67 0.48 -6.48 15.70
C SER A 67 0.31 -4.96 15.65
N PRO A 68 0.63 -4.22 16.73
CA PRO A 68 0.68 -2.75 16.68
C PRO A 68 1.64 -2.21 15.60
N ALA A 69 2.73 -2.91 15.33
CA ALA A 69 3.68 -2.51 14.29
C ALA A 69 3.06 -2.62 12.90
N GLU A 70 2.38 -3.72 12.58
CA GLU A 70 1.67 -3.89 11.31
C GLU A 70 0.53 -2.88 11.14
N THR A 71 -0.22 -2.61 12.21
CA THR A 71 -1.25 -1.56 12.22
C THR A 71 -0.66 -0.20 11.90
N LEU A 72 0.43 0.19 12.57
CA LEU A 72 1.11 1.48 12.34
C LEU A 72 1.71 1.57 10.94
N ASP A 73 2.23 0.47 10.41
CA ASP A 73 2.77 0.42 9.04
C ASP A 73 1.69 0.79 8.02
N ILE A 74 0.54 0.13 8.05
CA ILE A 74 -0.59 0.40 7.15
C ILE A 74 -1.16 1.81 7.36
N TRP A 75 -1.31 2.23 8.63
CA TRP A 75 -1.82 3.55 8.95
C TRP A 75 -0.94 4.66 8.40
N VAL A 76 0.35 4.58 8.60
CA VAL A 76 1.28 5.64 8.16
C VAL A 76 1.50 5.58 6.65
N THR A 77 1.53 4.39 6.06
CA THR A 77 1.86 4.23 4.64
C THR A 77 0.67 4.52 3.73
N LEU A 78 -0.53 4.12 4.08
CA LEU A 78 -1.72 4.22 3.22
C LEU A 78 -2.85 5.04 3.83
N THR A 79 -3.22 4.76 5.09
CA THR A 79 -4.42 5.35 5.70
C THR A 79 -4.26 6.85 5.93
N LEU A 80 -3.19 7.27 6.58
CA LEU A 80 -2.93 8.69 6.87
C LEU A 80 -2.77 9.54 5.60
N PRO A 81 -2.02 9.12 4.57
CA PRO A 81 -2.01 9.80 3.28
C PRO A 81 -3.41 9.97 2.67
N ALA A 82 -4.28 8.96 2.70
CA ALA A 82 -5.65 9.10 2.20
C ALA A 82 -6.47 10.12 3.01
N LEU A 83 -6.34 10.12 4.34
CA LEU A 83 -6.98 11.12 5.20
C LEU A 83 -6.46 12.53 4.95
N LEU A 84 -5.17 12.71 4.67
CA LEU A 84 -4.61 14.02 4.29
C LEU A 84 -5.19 14.52 2.96
N ILE A 85 -5.41 13.63 2.01
CA ILE A 85 -6.12 13.97 0.77
C ILE A 85 -7.56 14.42 1.05
N CYS A 86 -8.26 13.81 2.02
CA CYS A 86 -9.60 14.26 2.44
C CYS A 86 -9.62 15.70 2.94
N LEU A 87 -8.54 16.19 3.54
CA LEU A 87 -8.46 17.58 4.00
C LEU A 87 -8.33 18.59 2.84
N ILE A 88 -7.72 18.15 1.73
CA ILE A 88 -7.49 19.00 0.55
C ILE A 88 -8.66 18.90 -0.44
N TRP A 89 -9.09 17.70 -0.72
CA TRP A 89 -10.17 17.35 -1.65
C TRP A 89 -11.13 16.35 -0.99
N PRO A 90 -12.10 16.80 -0.21
CA PRO A 90 -12.95 15.94 0.63
C PRO A 90 -13.63 14.80 -0.14
N THR A 91 -14.22 15.09 -1.28
CA THR A 91 -14.94 14.09 -2.08
C THR A 91 -13.99 13.03 -2.64
N GLN A 92 -12.89 13.44 -3.27
CA GLN A 92 -11.91 12.55 -3.86
C GLN A 92 -11.19 11.73 -2.79
N GLY A 93 -10.79 12.39 -1.70
CA GLY A 93 -10.16 11.74 -0.56
C GLY A 93 -11.07 10.70 0.10
N LEU A 94 -12.37 10.99 0.26
CA LEU A 94 -13.32 10.03 0.80
C LEU A 94 -13.45 8.79 -0.10
N VAL A 95 -13.48 8.97 -1.42
CA VAL A 95 -13.50 7.85 -2.38
C VAL A 95 -12.22 7.03 -2.28
N LEU A 96 -11.05 7.66 -2.21
CA LEU A 96 -9.78 6.97 -2.05
C LEU A 96 -9.69 6.24 -0.70
N PHE A 97 -10.16 6.86 0.37
CA PHE A 97 -10.21 6.23 1.69
C PHE A 97 -11.15 5.02 1.70
N ALA A 98 -12.34 5.13 1.10
CA ALA A 98 -13.26 4.01 0.99
C ALA A 98 -12.67 2.86 0.15
N PHE A 99 -11.99 3.18 -0.96
CA PHE A 99 -11.26 2.20 -1.76
C PHE A 99 -10.17 1.52 -0.93
N HIS A 100 -9.30 2.30 -0.25
CA HIS A 100 -8.27 1.77 0.64
C HIS A 100 -8.85 0.85 1.71
N TYR A 101 -9.92 1.28 2.37
CA TYR A 101 -10.59 0.51 3.41
C TYR A 101 -11.07 -0.86 2.90
N ILE A 102 -11.76 -0.86 1.76
CA ILE A 102 -12.24 -2.10 1.13
C ILE A 102 -11.06 -2.97 0.70
N TYR A 103 -10.04 -2.35 0.10
CA TYR A 103 -8.85 -3.05 -0.36
C TYR A 103 -8.15 -3.78 0.78
N GLU A 104 -7.84 -3.10 1.88
CA GLU A 104 -7.13 -3.69 3.01
C GLU A 104 -7.91 -4.81 3.70
N ILE A 105 -9.22 -4.65 3.85
CA ILE A 105 -10.05 -5.64 4.57
C ILE A 105 -10.37 -6.85 3.71
N LEU A 106 -10.63 -6.64 2.42
CA LEU A 106 -11.20 -7.69 1.57
C LEU A 106 -10.25 -8.22 0.48
N CYS A 107 -9.31 -7.41 0.02
CA CYS A 107 -8.56 -7.69 -1.20
C CYS A 107 -7.05 -7.91 -0.98
N SER A 108 -6.44 -7.17 -0.06
CA SER A 108 -4.98 -7.18 0.14
C SER A 108 -4.43 -8.54 0.60
N ASP A 109 -3.16 -8.57 0.90
CA ASP A 109 -2.41 -9.68 1.46
C ASP A 109 -2.50 -10.97 0.61
N ALA A 110 -2.91 -12.10 1.18
CA ALA A 110 -2.91 -13.40 0.51
C ALA A 110 -3.83 -13.49 -0.73
N ARG A 111 -4.74 -12.54 -0.93
CA ARG A 111 -5.61 -12.50 -2.11
C ARG A 111 -4.97 -11.82 -3.30
N LEU A 112 -4.28 -10.70 -3.08
CA LEU A 112 -3.63 -9.91 -4.12
C LEU A 112 -2.13 -9.76 -3.89
N ASP A 113 -1.71 -9.07 -2.83
CA ASP A 113 -0.33 -8.60 -2.66
C ASP A 113 0.67 -9.74 -2.52
N HIS A 114 0.35 -10.74 -1.70
CA HIS A 114 1.21 -11.91 -1.46
C HIS A 114 0.72 -13.18 -2.15
N ASN A 115 -0.10 -13.06 -3.19
CA ASN A 115 -0.61 -14.22 -3.92
C ASN A 115 0.40 -14.68 -5.00
N PRO A 116 1.13 -15.79 -4.82
CA PRO A 116 2.11 -16.27 -5.80
C PRO A 116 1.47 -16.75 -7.12
N GLY A 117 0.15 -16.96 -7.13
CA GLY A 117 -0.59 -17.29 -8.35
C GLY A 117 -0.82 -16.10 -9.27
N LEU A 118 -0.65 -14.86 -8.77
CA LEU A 118 -0.76 -13.66 -9.59
C LEU A 118 0.57 -13.33 -10.24
N GLN A 119 0.65 -13.59 -11.54
CA GLN A 119 1.84 -13.40 -12.37
C GLN A 119 1.46 -12.82 -13.74
N GLY A 120 2.47 -12.40 -14.52
CA GLY A 120 2.31 -11.99 -15.91
C GLY A 120 1.92 -10.53 -16.12
N PRO A 121 1.11 -10.18 -17.16
CA PRO A 121 0.89 -8.79 -17.56
C PRO A 121 0.24 -7.91 -16.49
N LEU A 122 -0.63 -8.47 -15.65
CA LEU A 122 -1.30 -7.72 -14.57
C LEU A 122 -0.31 -7.19 -13.54
N THR A 123 0.72 -7.98 -13.19
CA THR A 123 1.74 -7.57 -12.21
C THR A 123 2.72 -6.54 -12.78
N ARG A 124 2.62 -6.22 -14.08
CA ARG A 124 3.33 -5.08 -14.67
C ARG A 124 2.65 -3.74 -14.38
N VAL A 125 1.37 -3.75 -14.08
CA VAL A 125 0.57 -2.55 -13.79
C VAL A 125 0.28 -2.43 -12.30
N PHE A 126 -0.13 -3.55 -11.71
CA PHE A 126 -0.44 -3.63 -10.28
C PHE A 126 0.72 -4.25 -9.51
N ALA A 127 1.03 -3.68 -8.36
CA ALA A 127 2.08 -4.14 -7.48
C ALA A 127 1.63 -5.36 -6.66
N TRP A 128 1.03 -6.35 -7.31
CA TRP A 128 0.46 -7.55 -6.71
C TRP A 128 1.31 -8.80 -6.99
N GLY A 129 1.08 -9.84 -6.22
CA GLY A 129 1.61 -11.17 -6.45
C GLY A 129 3.11 -11.20 -6.62
N ASP A 130 3.59 -11.75 -7.73
CA ASP A 130 5.00 -11.89 -8.04
C ASP A 130 5.80 -10.57 -7.96
N TYR A 131 5.19 -9.44 -8.31
CA TYR A 131 5.84 -8.14 -8.22
C TYR A 131 6.14 -7.75 -6.76
N HIS A 132 5.16 -7.88 -5.87
CA HIS A 132 5.33 -7.56 -4.45
C HIS A 132 6.18 -8.62 -3.73
N LEU A 133 6.03 -9.90 -4.09
CA LEU A 133 6.85 -10.98 -3.55
C LEU A 133 8.34 -10.82 -3.89
N ARG A 134 8.67 -10.25 -5.07
CA ARG A 134 10.06 -9.88 -5.38
C ARG A 134 10.58 -8.79 -4.44
N HIS A 135 9.75 -7.81 -4.08
CA HIS A 135 10.11 -6.82 -3.08
C HIS A 135 10.47 -7.48 -1.72
N HIS A 136 9.70 -8.47 -1.27
CA HIS A 136 10.02 -9.22 -0.05
C HIS A 136 11.33 -10.00 -0.14
N SER A 137 11.70 -10.46 -1.33
CA SER A 137 12.98 -11.15 -1.56
C SER A 137 14.16 -10.19 -1.73
N ASN A 138 13.90 -9.01 -2.30
CA ASN A 138 14.87 -7.94 -2.51
C ASN A 138 14.26 -6.58 -2.13
N PRO A 139 14.41 -6.15 -0.87
CA PRO A 139 13.82 -4.92 -0.37
C PRO A 139 14.37 -3.62 -0.95
N SER A 140 15.26 -3.69 -1.94
CA SER A 140 15.80 -2.51 -2.64
C SER A 140 15.06 -2.15 -3.93
N CYS A 141 13.97 -2.84 -4.26
CA CYS A 141 13.16 -2.62 -5.47
C CYS A 141 11.66 -2.78 -5.18
N ASN A 142 10.80 -2.40 -6.15
CA ASN A 142 9.36 -2.63 -6.15
C ASN A 142 8.63 -2.06 -4.91
N TYR A 143 8.82 -0.77 -4.64
CA TYR A 143 8.20 -0.09 -3.48
C TYR A 143 6.73 0.30 -3.70
N GLY A 144 6.19 0.18 -4.91
CA GLY A 144 4.76 0.40 -5.18
C GLY A 144 3.88 -0.58 -4.40
N LEU A 145 2.78 -0.07 -3.83
CA LEU A 145 1.87 -0.90 -3.03
C LEU A 145 0.61 -1.33 -3.80
N ILE A 146 0.11 -0.49 -4.73
CA ILE A 146 -1.07 -0.80 -5.54
C ILE A 146 -0.72 -0.74 -7.02
N LEU A 147 -0.01 0.31 -7.45
CA LEU A 147 0.43 0.50 -8.84
C LEU A 147 1.96 0.53 -8.93
N THR A 148 2.49 -0.04 -10.01
CA THR A 148 3.93 -0.06 -10.30
C THR A 148 4.45 1.26 -10.90
N LEU A 149 3.56 2.23 -11.13
CA LEU A 149 3.85 3.49 -11.82
C LEU A 149 5.06 4.23 -11.22
N TRP A 150 5.07 4.38 -9.90
CA TRP A 150 6.12 5.12 -9.21
C TRP A 150 7.47 4.40 -9.23
N ASP A 151 7.46 3.06 -9.18
CA ASP A 151 8.68 2.28 -9.36
C ASP A 151 9.28 2.47 -10.75
N ARG A 152 8.43 2.53 -11.78
CA ARG A 152 8.89 2.80 -13.15
C ARG A 152 9.44 4.21 -13.30
N LEU A 153 8.76 5.19 -12.72
CA LEU A 153 9.17 6.59 -12.77
C LEU A 153 10.52 6.82 -12.07
N PHE A 154 10.75 6.13 -10.95
CA PHE A 154 11.98 6.25 -10.16
C PHE A 154 13.01 5.13 -10.41
N ALA A 155 12.82 4.33 -11.48
CA ALA A 155 13.71 3.22 -11.87
C ALA A 155 13.98 2.21 -10.73
N THR A 156 12.96 1.93 -9.91
CA THR A 156 13.02 0.93 -8.84
C THR A 156 12.24 -0.35 -9.17
N ALA A 157 11.60 -0.43 -10.35
CA ALA A 157 10.94 -1.63 -10.84
C ALA A 157 11.97 -2.70 -11.25
N SER A 158 11.73 -3.98 -10.86
CA SER A 158 12.55 -5.13 -11.23
C SER A 158 11.71 -6.29 -11.78
#